data_6417dc37d3a1268ce01606bbf3efed07
#
_entry.id   6417dc37d3a1268ce01606bbf3efed07
#
_cell.length_a   1.000
_cell.length_b   1.000
_cell.length_c   1.000
_cell.angle_alpha   90.00
_cell.angle_beta   90.00
_cell.angle_gamma   90.00
#
_symmetry.space_group_name_H-M   'P 1'
#
loop_
_entity.id
_entity.type
_entity.pdbx_description
1 polymer ?
#
loop_
_entity_poly.entity_id
_entity_poly.type
_entity_poly.pdbx_seq_one_letter_code
_entity_poly.pdbx_strand_id
1 'polypeptide(L)'
;RRQRQMCIRDREYFAGHKLSLIYDKLFRQIKVALSYKNDAKSYQEITEEAQEKALGFIRCIPEVQALLCKDVEAEYNGDPAANSREEIIFSYPWLFAIFVYRYAHVLYQMKVPFIPRIMTEYAHGETGIDINPGANIGEYFFIDHGTGIVIGETTDIGNNVKIYQGVTLGALSTRKGQQLSGVKRHPTIEDNVVIYANTTILGGETIIGANSVVAGNTFVTKSIPANTKVASTMPELEIKTSN
;
A
#
# COMPACT_ATOMS: atom_id res chain seq x y z
N ARG A 1 -17.66 22.68 31.88
CA ARG A 1 -16.24 23.01 31.58
C ARG A 1 -15.26 22.02 32.26
N ARG A 2 -15.38 21.70 33.58
CA ARG A 2 -14.47 20.75 34.27
C ARG A 2 -14.48 19.33 33.67
N GLN A 3 -15.65 18.76 33.33
CA GLN A 3 -15.76 17.44 32.69
C GLN A 3 -15.11 17.40 31.28
N ARG A 4 -15.24 18.48 30.48
CA ARG A 4 -14.58 18.59 29.18
C ARG A 4 -13.06 18.65 29.27
N GLN A 5 -12.52 19.34 30.27
CA GLN A 5 -11.08 19.40 30.50
C GLN A 5 -10.50 18.07 31.02
N MET A 6 -11.24 17.33 31.84
CA MET A 6 -10.86 15.99 32.31
C MET A 6 -10.82 15.00 31.12
N CYS A 7 -11.84 14.98 30.25
CA CYS A 7 -11.84 14.15 29.03
C CYS A 7 -10.69 14.45 28.04
N ILE A 8 -10.23 15.70 27.97
CA ILE A 8 -9.09 16.07 27.10
C ILE A 8 -7.80 15.55 27.71
N ARG A 9 -7.55 15.76 28.99
CA ARG A 9 -6.36 15.24 29.69
C ARG A 9 -6.27 13.73 29.67
N ASP A 10 -7.40 13.03 29.85
CA ASP A 10 -7.45 11.57 29.79
C ASP A 10 -7.09 11.05 28.39
N ARG A 11 -7.56 11.73 27.33
CA ARG A 11 -7.20 11.39 25.95
C ARG A 11 -5.74 11.65 25.63
N GLU A 12 -5.19 12.78 26.06
CA GLU A 12 -3.77 13.10 25.86
C GLU A 12 -2.88 12.12 26.62
N TYR A 13 -3.22 11.78 27.86
CA TYR A 13 -2.50 10.77 28.63
C TYR A 13 -2.57 9.38 27.95
N PHE A 14 -3.76 8.99 27.49
CA PHE A 14 -3.96 7.72 26.79
C PHE A 14 -3.14 7.67 25.48
N ALA A 15 -3.18 8.73 24.68
CA ALA A 15 -2.42 8.81 23.42
C ALA A 15 -0.91 8.75 23.69
N GLY A 16 -0.41 9.52 24.67
CA GLY A 16 1.00 9.51 25.07
C GLY A 16 1.45 8.13 25.54
N HIS A 17 0.65 7.47 26.37
CA HIS A 17 0.94 6.10 26.81
C HIS A 17 1.00 5.10 25.64
N LYS A 18 0.03 5.17 24.71
CA LYS A 18 0.03 4.30 23.53
C LYS A 18 1.24 4.54 22.62
N LEU A 19 1.61 5.79 22.40
CA LEU A 19 2.81 6.13 21.60
C LEU A 19 4.08 5.60 22.27
N SER A 20 4.20 5.71 23.61
CA SER A 20 5.34 5.12 24.34
C SER A 20 5.41 3.60 24.17
N LEU A 21 4.27 2.90 24.25
CA LEU A 21 4.23 1.45 24.04
C LEU A 21 4.61 1.06 22.61
N ILE A 22 4.15 1.82 21.60
CA ILE A 22 4.51 1.59 20.20
C ILE A 22 6.02 1.80 20.02
N TYR A 23 6.56 2.90 20.54
CA TYR A 23 7.99 3.20 20.50
C TYR A 23 8.81 2.06 21.10
N ASP A 24 8.51 1.65 22.34
CA ASP A 24 9.27 0.62 23.04
C ASP A 24 9.27 -0.72 22.32
N LYS A 25 8.11 -1.13 21.79
CA LYS A 25 7.99 -2.37 21.00
C LYS A 25 8.75 -2.27 19.69
N LEU A 26 8.56 -1.17 18.95
CA LEU A 26 9.19 -0.96 17.66
C LEU A 26 10.70 -0.85 17.79
N PHE A 27 11.20 -0.07 18.75
CA PHE A 27 12.63 0.05 19.03
C PHE A 27 13.28 -1.33 19.24
N ARG A 28 12.67 -2.19 20.09
CA ARG A 28 13.19 -3.53 20.34
C ARG A 28 13.23 -4.38 19.08
N GLN A 29 12.17 -4.34 18.27
CA GLN A 29 12.10 -5.14 17.03
C GLN A 29 13.08 -4.62 15.97
N ILE A 30 13.20 -3.31 15.78
CA ILE A 30 14.17 -2.71 14.87
C ILE A 30 15.60 -3.09 15.30
N LYS A 31 15.90 -3.01 16.60
CA LYS A 31 17.22 -3.39 17.13
C LYS A 31 17.56 -4.84 16.82
N VAL A 32 16.63 -5.78 17.02
CA VAL A 32 16.80 -7.18 16.67
C VAL A 32 17.02 -7.35 15.16
N ALA A 33 16.20 -6.68 14.34
CA ALA A 33 16.32 -6.75 12.89
C ALA A 33 17.66 -6.21 12.38
N LEU A 34 18.15 -5.11 12.93
CA LEU A 34 19.46 -4.51 12.60
C LEU A 34 20.64 -5.36 13.06
N SER A 35 20.47 -6.11 14.16
CA SER A 35 21.51 -7.02 14.67
C SER A 35 21.67 -8.29 13.82
N TYR A 36 20.69 -8.63 12.99
CA TYR A 36 20.69 -9.87 12.24
C TYR A 36 21.77 -9.83 11.13
N LYS A 37 22.75 -10.74 11.21
CA LYS A 37 23.89 -10.84 10.27
C LYS A 37 24.65 -9.51 10.07
N ASN A 38 24.76 -8.69 11.10
CA ASN A 38 25.47 -7.43 11.04
C ASN A 38 26.65 -7.42 12.02
N ASP A 39 27.73 -8.10 11.62
CA ASP A 39 28.97 -8.18 12.40
C ASP A 39 29.83 -6.91 12.28
N ALA A 40 29.46 -5.98 11.42
CA ALA A 40 30.24 -4.77 11.14
C ALA A 40 29.96 -3.61 12.12
N LYS A 41 28.79 -3.60 12.79
CA LYS A 41 28.39 -2.54 13.72
C LYS A 41 28.48 -3.02 15.17
N SER A 42 28.94 -2.13 16.05
CA SER A 42 28.92 -2.35 17.49
C SER A 42 27.48 -2.37 18.03
N TYR A 43 27.30 -2.95 19.20
CA TYR A 43 26.01 -2.94 19.91
C TYR A 43 25.48 -1.53 20.16
N GLN A 44 26.38 -0.57 20.42
CA GLN A 44 26.01 0.83 20.65
C GLN A 44 25.48 1.47 19.37
N GLU A 45 26.19 1.34 18.24
CA GLU A 45 25.74 1.88 16.92
C GLU A 45 24.39 1.32 16.50
N ILE A 46 24.17 0.02 16.68
CA ILE A 46 22.85 -0.62 16.39
C ILE A 46 21.76 -0.04 17.32
N THR A 47 22.09 0.21 18.58
CA THR A 47 21.12 0.75 19.54
C THR A 47 20.72 2.18 19.18
N GLU A 48 21.69 3.03 18.85
CA GLU A 48 21.47 4.42 18.44
C GLU A 48 20.66 4.48 17.12
N GLU A 49 21.02 3.67 16.12
CA GLU A 49 20.29 3.59 14.86
C GLU A 49 18.85 3.11 15.07
N ALA A 50 18.63 2.08 15.88
CA ALA A 50 17.29 1.59 16.20
C ALA A 50 16.44 2.65 16.89
N GLN A 51 17.04 3.43 17.80
CA GLN A 51 16.38 4.52 18.50
C GLN A 51 15.96 5.63 17.54
N GLU A 52 16.87 6.05 16.64
CA GLU A 52 16.60 7.07 15.63
C GLU A 52 15.44 6.67 14.73
N LYS A 53 15.47 5.42 14.19
CA LYS A 53 14.42 4.90 13.30
C LYS A 53 13.07 4.79 14.04
N ALA A 54 13.05 4.31 15.28
CA ALA A 54 11.82 4.23 16.06
C ALA A 54 11.23 5.61 16.36
N LEU A 55 12.04 6.61 16.70
CA LEU A 55 11.61 7.99 16.88
C LEU A 55 11.13 8.62 15.56
N GLY A 56 11.85 8.36 14.47
CA GLY A 56 11.46 8.78 13.13
C GLY A 56 10.08 8.27 12.75
N PHE A 57 9.81 6.99 13.00
CA PHE A 57 8.49 6.38 12.77
C PHE A 57 7.38 7.09 13.60
N ILE A 58 7.62 7.34 14.89
CA ILE A 58 6.62 8.06 15.71
C ILE A 58 6.32 9.44 15.14
N ARG A 59 7.34 10.16 14.64
CA ARG A 59 7.16 11.50 14.04
C ARG A 59 6.35 11.47 12.74
N CYS A 60 6.39 10.37 11.98
CA CYS A 60 5.62 10.24 10.75
C CYS A 60 4.13 9.86 10.97
N ILE A 61 3.72 9.50 12.18
CA ILE A 61 2.32 9.09 12.45
C ILE A 61 1.29 10.12 12.00
N PRO A 62 1.43 11.43 12.27
CA PRO A 62 0.45 12.43 11.83
C PRO A 62 0.35 12.53 10.29
N GLU A 63 1.47 12.41 9.58
CA GLU A 63 1.52 12.46 8.10
C GLU A 63 0.83 11.25 7.51
N VAL A 64 1.14 10.05 8.02
CA VAL A 64 0.49 8.80 7.57
C VAL A 64 -1.01 8.84 7.88
N GLN A 65 -1.41 9.35 9.04
CA GLN A 65 -2.83 9.53 9.37
C GLN A 65 -3.53 10.48 8.38
N ALA A 66 -2.88 11.57 7.98
CA ALA A 66 -3.43 12.50 7.01
C ALA A 66 -3.63 11.83 5.63
N LEU A 67 -2.69 10.98 5.19
CA LEU A 67 -2.84 10.18 3.97
C LEU A 67 -4.00 9.20 4.06
N LEU A 68 -4.12 8.47 5.17
CA LEU A 68 -5.23 7.54 5.40
C LEU A 68 -6.60 8.21 5.41
N CYS A 69 -6.71 9.43 5.96
CA CYS A 69 -7.93 10.20 5.88
C CYS A 69 -8.31 10.55 4.43
N LYS A 70 -7.33 10.83 3.57
CA LYS A 70 -7.55 11.06 2.13
C LYS A 70 -7.98 9.80 1.41
N ASP A 71 -7.43 8.63 1.76
CA ASP A 71 -7.84 7.35 1.20
C ASP A 71 -9.29 7.01 1.59
N VAL A 72 -9.68 7.24 2.85
CA VAL A 72 -11.07 7.09 3.31
C VAL A 72 -12.01 8.05 2.57
N GLU A 73 -11.56 9.29 2.31
CA GLU A 73 -12.35 10.26 1.55
C GLU A 73 -12.53 9.83 0.08
N ALA A 74 -11.49 9.27 -0.54
CA ALA A 74 -11.56 8.74 -1.90
C ALA A 74 -12.59 7.59 -2.00
N GLU A 75 -12.61 6.71 -1.00
CA GLU A 75 -13.58 5.62 -0.92
C GLU A 75 -15.00 6.14 -0.74
N TYR A 76 -15.23 7.02 0.24
CA TYR A 76 -16.54 7.59 0.50
C TYR A 76 -17.14 8.28 -0.73
N ASN A 77 -16.32 8.98 -1.51
CA ASN A 77 -16.76 9.66 -2.73
C ASN A 77 -16.85 8.71 -3.94
N GLY A 78 -16.21 7.56 -3.89
CA GLY A 78 -16.07 6.62 -5.01
C GLY A 78 -16.96 5.40 -4.95
N ASP A 79 -17.38 4.98 -3.76
CA ASP A 79 -18.26 3.83 -3.54
C ASP A 79 -19.68 4.28 -3.16
N PRO A 80 -20.68 4.13 -4.04
CA PRO A 80 -22.06 4.48 -3.73
C PRO A 80 -22.68 3.61 -2.63
N ALA A 81 -22.08 2.50 -2.24
CA ALA A 81 -22.54 1.63 -1.16
C ALA A 81 -22.06 2.08 0.23
N ALA A 82 -21.06 2.96 0.30
CA ALA A 82 -20.53 3.48 1.56
C ALA A 82 -21.48 4.50 2.18
N ASN A 83 -22.10 4.17 3.31
CA ASN A 83 -23.04 5.06 3.99
C ASN A 83 -22.36 6.16 4.80
N SER A 84 -21.16 5.92 5.32
CA SER A 84 -20.37 6.89 6.08
C SER A 84 -18.88 6.56 6.07
N ARG A 85 -18.04 7.53 6.44
CA ARG A 85 -16.61 7.34 6.62
C ARG A 85 -16.29 6.39 7.76
N GLU A 86 -17.11 6.40 8.81
CA GLU A 86 -17.01 5.51 9.96
C GLU A 86 -17.24 4.06 9.54
N GLU A 87 -18.21 3.80 8.66
CA GLU A 87 -18.47 2.46 8.11
C GLU A 87 -17.26 1.92 7.37
N ILE A 88 -16.62 2.74 6.54
CA ILE A 88 -15.38 2.38 5.84
C ILE A 88 -14.29 2.01 6.84
N ILE A 89 -14.10 2.85 7.87
CA ILE A 89 -13.04 2.64 8.88
C ILE A 89 -13.25 1.34 9.66
N PHE A 90 -14.47 0.97 9.95
CA PHE A 90 -14.77 -0.18 10.80
C PHE A 90 -14.99 -1.49 10.05
N SER A 91 -15.30 -1.46 8.75
CA SER A 91 -15.79 -2.64 8.04
C SER A 91 -15.05 -2.99 6.76
N TYR A 92 -14.33 -2.07 6.13
CA TYR A 92 -13.70 -2.33 4.84
C TYR A 92 -12.31 -2.96 4.99
N PRO A 93 -12.09 -4.23 4.55
CA PRO A 93 -10.81 -4.91 4.74
C PRO A 93 -9.63 -4.24 4.02
N TRP A 94 -9.88 -3.59 2.89
CA TRP A 94 -8.83 -2.91 2.13
C TRP A 94 -8.18 -1.78 2.94
N LEU A 95 -8.94 -1.12 3.83
CA LEU A 95 -8.37 -0.05 4.66
C LEU A 95 -7.30 -0.61 5.61
N PHE A 96 -7.45 -1.85 6.09
CA PHE A 96 -6.40 -2.49 6.88
C PHE A 96 -5.14 -2.74 6.04
N ALA A 97 -5.28 -3.18 4.79
CA ALA A 97 -4.14 -3.41 3.90
C ALA A 97 -3.38 -2.11 3.62
N ILE A 98 -4.07 -1.02 3.25
CA ILE A 98 -3.42 0.27 2.97
C ILE A 98 -2.85 0.92 4.25
N PHE A 99 -3.53 0.78 5.39
CA PHE A 99 -3.04 1.22 6.69
C PHE A 99 -1.69 0.58 7.01
N VAL A 100 -1.62 -0.74 6.93
CA VAL A 100 -0.37 -1.47 7.20
C VAL A 100 0.71 -1.11 6.18
N TYR A 101 0.35 -1.04 4.89
CA TYR A 101 1.28 -0.65 3.84
C TYR A 101 1.90 0.74 4.09
N ARG A 102 1.11 1.78 4.37
CA ARG A 102 1.62 3.14 4.56
C ARG A 102 2.63 3.22 5.70
N TYR A 103 2.37 2.54 6.82
CA TYR A 103 3.34 2.45 7.92
C TYR A 103 4.55 1.57 7.59
N ALA A 104 4.35 0.46 6.89
CA ALA A 104 5.45 -0.39 6.43
C ALA A 104 6.36 0.33 5.43
N HIS A 105 5.79 1.16 4.55
CA HIS A 105 6.54 1.99 3.60
C HIS A 105 7.46 3.00 4.30
N VAL A 106 7.02 3.64 5.39
CA VAL A 106 7.87 4.50 6.22
C VAL A 106 9.10 3.74 6.72
N LEU A 107 8.90 2.55 7.27
CA LEU A 107 10.01 1.71 7.76
C LEU A 107 10.90 1.21 6.61
N TYR A 108 10.32 0.93 5.43
CA TYR A 108 11.06 0.55 4.23
C TYR A 108 11.98 1.68 3.77
N GLN A 109 11.47 2.91 3.70
CA GLN A 109 12.25 4.10 3.36
C GLN A 109 13.38 4.36 4.37
N MET A 110 13.14 4.08 5.65
CA MET A 110 14.16 4.12 6.70
C MET A 110 15.16 2.96 6.61
N LYS A 111 15.03 2.06 5.62
CA LYS A 111 15.89 0.88 5.44
C LYS A 111 15.91 -0.04 6.68
N VAL A 112 14.76 -0.20 7.34
CA VAL A 112 14.60 -1.20 8.39
C VAL A 112 14.49 -2.58 7.72
N PRO A 113 15.37 -3.53 8.07
CA PRO A 113 15.32 -4.86 7.45
C PRO A 113 14.14 -5.69 7.96
N PHE A 114 13.59 -6.56 7.11
CA PHE A 114 12.55 -7.57 7.39
C PHE A 114 11.20 -7.01 7.81
N ILE A 115 11.13 -6.12 8.79
CA ILE A 115 9.88 -5.67 9.44
C ILE A 115 8.86 -5.13 8.42
N PRO A 116 9.22 -4.27 7.45
CA PRO A 116 8.26 -3.77 6.46
C PRO A 116 7.57 -4.91 5.69
N ARG A 117 8.35 -5.90 5.24
CA ARG A 117 7.81 -7.04 4.50
C ARG A 117 6.96 -7.95 5.39
N ILE A 118 7.37 -8.22 6.62
CA ILE A 118 6.57 -8.99 7.58
C ILE A 118 5.21 -8.31 7.82
N MET A 119 5.18 -6.99 7.95
CA MET A 119 3.93 -6.24 8.13
C MET A 119 2.99 -6.40 6.93
N THR A 120 3.50 -6.22 5.72
CA THR A 120 2.66 -6.31 4.52
C THR A 120 2.23 -7.75 4.22
N GLU A 121 3.05 -8.76 4.48
CA GLU A 121 2.64 -10.17 4.37
C GLU A 121 1.55 -10.54 5.39
N TYR A 122 1.62 -9.98 6.60
CA TYR A 122 0.54 -10.18 7.57
C TYR A 122 -0.78 -9.57 7.05
N ALA A 123 -0.75 -8.33 6.54
CA ALA A 123 -1.95 -7.72 5.96
C ALA A 123 -2.47 -8.47 4.73
N HIS A 124 -1.56 -8.99 3.88
CA HIS A 124 -1.91 -9.85 2.75
C HIS A 124 -2.65 -11.12 3.22
N GLY A 125 -2.14 -11.79 4.27
CA GLY A 125 -2.80 -12.97 4.84
C GLY A 125 -4.22 -12.71 5.36
N GLU A 126 -4.46 -11.52 5.93
CA GLU A 126 -5.76 -11.14 6.50
C GLU A 126 -6.76 -10.64 5.45
N THR A 127 -6.29 -10.04 4.34
CA THR A 127 -7.16 -9.32 3.39
C THR A 127 -7.16 -9.90 1.98
N GLY A 128 -6.17 -10.71 1.63
CA GLY A 128 -5.94 -11.13 0.24
C GLY A 128 -5.41 -10.01 -0.66
N ILE A 129 -4.91 -8.90 -0.11
CA ILE A 129 -4.36 -7.75 -0.83
C ILE A 129 -2.85 -7.69 -0.59
N ASP A 130 -2.04 -7.95 -1.62
CA ASP A 130 -0.58 -7.94 -1.56
C ASP A 130 -0.03 -6.60 -2.05
N ILE A 131 0.41 -5.74 -1.13
CA ILE A 131 1.08 -4.48 -1.45
C ILE A 131 2.51 -4.56 -0.92
N ASN A 132 3.50 -4.57 -1.83
CA ASN A 132 4.89 -4.55 -1.41
C ASN A 132 5.26 -3.22 -0.74
N PRO A 133 5.97 -3.22 0.40
CA PRO A 133 6.30 -1.99 1.13
C PRO A 133 7.20 -1.03 0.33
N GLY A 134 7.86 -1.49 -0.72
CA GLY A 134 8.69 -0.67 -1.61
C GLY A 134 7.91 0.12 -2.66
N ALA A 135 6.66 -0.22 -2.93
CA ALA A 135 5.83 0.53 -3.87
C ALA A 135 5.63 1.99 -3.38
N ASN A 136 5.51 2.93 -4.32
CA ASN A 136 5.15 4.31 -4.03
C ASN A 136 3.68 4.52 -4.39
N ILE A 137 2.86 4.96 -3.44
CA ILE A 137 1.42 5.19 -3.65
C ILE A 137 1.07 6.61 -3.20
N GLY A 138 0.52 7.40 -4.12
CA GLY A 138 0.09 8.78 -3.89
C GLY A 138 -1.12 8.91 -2.95
N GLU A 139 -1.75 10.06 -3.00
CA GLU A 139 -2.89 10.42 -2.16
C GLU A 139 -4.22 10.00 -2.80
N TYR A 140 -5.27 9.89 -1.98
CA TYR A 140 -6.62 9.54 -2.42
C TYR A 140 -6.66 8.21 -3.19
N PHE A 141 -5.90 7.25 -2.71
CA PHE A 141 -5.84 5.93 -3.30
C PHE A 141 -7.08 5.11 -2.93
N PHE A 142 -7.75 4.58 -3.94
CA PHE A 142 -9.02 3.86 -3.79
C PHE A 142 -8.85 2.39 -4.16
N ILE A 143 -9.34 1.50 -3.30
CA ILE A 143 -9.42 0.06 -3.57
C ILE A 143 -10.86 -0.39 -3.35
N ASP A 144 -11.50 -0.91 -4.40
CA ASP A 144 -12.81 -1.53 -4.26
C ASP A 144 -12.69 -3.06 -4.20
N HIS A 145 -13.39 -3.70 -3.25
CA HIS A 145 -13.32 -5.13 -2.89
C HIS A 145 -11.91 -5.59 -2.50
N GLY A 146 -10.96 -5.47 -3.37
CA GLY A 146 -9.52 -5.61 -3.13
C GLY A 146 -8.95 -7.01 -3.22
N THR A 147 -9.69 -8.07 -2.94
CA THR A 147 -9.15 -9.45 -2.93
C THR A 147 -8.42 -9.78 -4.23
N GLY A 148 -7.19 -10.30 -4.09
CA GLY A 148 -6.35 -10.70 -5.23
C GLY A 148 -5.60 -9.55 -5.91
N ILE A 149 -5.60 -8.34 -5.34
CA ILE A 149 -4.71 -7.26 -5.79
C ILE A 149 -3.27 -7.63 -5.46
N VAL A 150 -2.37 -7.38 -6.44
CA VAL A 150 -0.92 -7.49 -6.27
C VAL A 150 -0.24 -6.22 -6.76
N ILE A 151 0.45 -5.51 -5.87
CA ILE A 151 1.24 -4.31 -6.17
C ILE A 151 2.72 -4.60 -5.89
N GLY A 152 3.52 -4.69 -6.96
CA GLY A 152 4.93 -5.05 -6.89
C GLY A 152 5.82 -3.93 -6.35
N GLU A 153 7.02 -4.30 -5.88
CA GLU A 153 7.98 -3.46 -5.13
C GLU A 153 8.33 -2.12 -5.78
N THR A 154 8.51 -2.10 -7.09
CA THR A 154 8.94 -0.88 -7.79
C THR A 154 7.79 -0.22 -8.56
N THR A 155 6.55 -0.46 -8.15
CA THR A 155 5.37 0.23 -8.71
C THR A 155 5.34 1.67 -8.23
N ASP A 156 5.06 2.60 -9.14
CA ASP A 156 4.73 3.98 -8.81
C ASP A 156 3.27 4.23 -9.17
N ILE A 157 2.50 4.73 -8.20
CA ILE A 157 1.07 5.05 -8.35
C ILE A 157 0.87 6.51 -7.95
N GLY A 158 0.30 7.30 -8.85
CA GLY A 158 -0.03 8.70 -8.65
C GLY A 158 -1.21 8.93 -7.71
N ASN A 159 -1.76 10.13 -7.77
CA ASN A 159 -2.88 10.55 -6.94
C ASN A 159 -4.23 10.20 -7.58
N ASN A 160 -5.27 10.01 -6.75
CA ASN A 160 -6.64 9.71 -7.18
C ASN A 160 -6.75 8.45 -8.08
N VAL A 161 -5.89 7.48 -7.89
CA VAL A 161 -5.93 6.23 -8.64
C VAL A 161 -6.93 5.27 -8.01
N LYS A 162 -7.75 4.64 -8.85
CA LYS A 162 -8.74 3.63 -8.42
C LYS A 162 -8.40 2.28 -9.00
N ILE A 163 -8.34 1.26 -8.14
CA ILE A 163 -8.13 -0.13 -8.56
C ILE A 163 -9.17 -1.05 -7.94
N TYR A 164 -9.54 -2.08 -8.70
CA TYR A 164 -10.53 -3.05 -8.30
C TYR A 164 -9.89 -4.42 -8.02
N GLN A 165 -10.67 -5.35 -7.48
CA GLN A 165 -10.20 -6.69 -7.13
C GLN A 165 -9.45 -7.39 -8.29
N GLY A 166 -8.47 -8.22 -7.94
CA GLY A 166 -7.71 -9.02 -8.90
C GLY A 166 -6.74 -8.26 -9.79
N VAL A 167 -6.58 -6.94 -9.59
CA VAL A 167 -5.61 -6.15 -10.36
C VAL A 167 -4.18 -6.55 -9.98
N THR A 168 -3.35 -6.81 -11.00
CA THR A 168 -1.93 -7.11 -10.81
C THR A 168 -1.05 -6.07 -11.49
N LEU A 169 -0.23 -5.38 -10.69
CA LEU A 169 0.83 -4.47 -11.14
C LEU A 169 2.18 -5.18 -10.95
N GLY A 170 2.62 -5.92 -11.97
CA GLY A 170 3.67 -6.92 -11.88
C GLY A 170 4.89 -6.65 -12.76
N ALA A 171 5.92 -7.50 -12.60
CA ALA A 171 7.07 -7.53 -13.47
C ALA A 171 6.78 -8.35 -14.74
N LEU A 172 7.28 -7.90 -15.90
CA LEU A 172 7.12 -8.63 -17.17
C LEU A 172 7.81 -10.00 -17.15
N SER A 173 8.94 -10.10 -16.45
CA SER A 173 9.67 -11.34 -16.26
C SER A 173 10.51 -11.28 -14.99
N THR A 174 10.55 -12.39 -14.26
CA THR A 174 11.39 -12.56 -13.06
C THR A 174 12.54 -13.56 -13.28
N ARG A 175 12.77 -13.98 -14.54
CA ARG A 175 13.77 -15.03 -14.86
C ARG A 175 15.19 -14.71 -14.42
N LYS A 176 15.56 -13.43 -14.31
CA LYS A 176 16.90 -12.99 -13.85
C LYS A 176 17.05 -13.02 -12.31
N GLY A 177 15.98 -13.37 -11.56
CA GLY A 177 16.02 -13.51 -10.10
C GLY A 177 16.65 -12.29 -9.41
N GLN A 178 17.64 -12.51 -8.55
CA GLN A 178 18.29 -11.45 -7.75
C GLN A 178 18.96 -10.35 -8.57
N GLN A 179 19.28 -10.56 -9.84
CA GLN A 179 19.83 -9.51 -10.72
C GLN A 179 18.83 -8.36 -10.96
N LEU A 180 17.55 -8.58 -10.66
CA LEU A 180 16.50 -7.56 -10.74
C LEU A 180 16.30 -6.79 -9.43
N SER A 181 17.08 -7.10 -8.39
CA SER A 181 17.00 -6.36 -7.12
C SER A 181 17.39 -4.90 -7.33
N GLY A 182 16.56 -3.97 -6.83
CA GLY A 182 16.76 -2.53 -6.98
C GLY A 182 16.53 -1.96 -8.40
N VAL A 183 16.14 -2.80 -9.38
CA VAL A 183 15.82 -2.35 -10.74
C VAL A 183 14.31 -2.11 -10.87
N LYS A 184 13.93 -1.00 -11.52
CA LYS A 184 12.52 -0.71 -11.89
C LYS A 184 12.02 -1.83 -12.79
N ARG A 185 11.00 -2.58 -12.32
CA ARG A 185 10.45 -3.74 -13.02
C ARG A 185 8.91 -3.82 -12.99
N HIS A 186 8.26 -2.94 -12.24
CA HIS A 186 6.82 -2.83 -12.13
C HIS A 186 6.32 -1.52 -12.75
N PRO A 187 5.07 -1.45 -13.22
CA PRO A 187 4.56 -0.32 -13.98
C PRO A 187 4.49 0.98 -13.19
N THR A 188 4.31 2.07 -13.93
CA THR A 188 3.96 3.39 -13.40
C THR A 188 2.51 3.71 -13.79
N ILE A 189 1.72 4.10 -12.82
CA ILE A 189 0.32 4.50 -12.97
C ILE A 189 0.24 5.98 -12.62
N GLU A 190 -0.09 6.82 -13.60
CA GLU A 190 -0.18 8.27 -13.37
C GLU A 190 -1.50 8.67 -12.68
N ASP A 191 -1.68 9.97 -12.44
CA ASP A 191 -2.82 10.51 -11.69
C ASP A 191 -4.17 10.23 -12.36
N ASN A 192 -5.21 10.06 -11.53
CA ASN A 192 -6.61 9.90 -11.95
C ASN A 192 -6.86 8.68 -12.85
N VAL A 193 -6.03 7.66 -12.78
CA VAL A 193 -6.22 6.41 -13.54
C VAL A 193 -7.21 5.51 -12.83
N VAL A 194 -8.08 4.85 -13.61
CA VAL A 194 -9.00 3.82 -13.13
C VAL A 194 -8.65 2.47 -13.78
N ILE A 195 -8.40 1.45 -12.96
CA ILE A 195 -8.06 0.10 -13.41
C ILE A 195 -9.11 -0.87 -12.88
N TYR A 196 -9.94 -1.37 -13.78
CA TYR A 196 -11.02 -2.29 -13.42
C TYR A 196 -10.54 -3.73 -13.17
N ALA A 197 -11.43 -4.50 -12.59
CA ALA A 197 -11.19 -5.82 -12.02
C ALA A 197 -10.41 -6.80 -12.95
N ASN A 198 -9.55 -7.61 -12.33
CA ASN A 198 -8.75 -8.66 -12.98
C ASN A 198 -7.82 -8.16 -14.11
N THR A 199 -7.52 -6.88 -14.15
CA THR A 199 -6.56 -6.32 -15.10
C THR A 199 -5.15 -6.65 -14.66
N THR A 200 -4.31 -7.09 -15.59
CA THR A 200 -2.89 -7.35 -15.39
C THR A 200 -2.05 -6.34 -16.18
N ILE A 201 -1.21 -5.55 -15.50
CA ILE A 201 -0.30 -4.57 -16.10
C ILE A 201 1.12 -4.94 -15.71
N LEU A 202 1.99 -5.19 -16.68
CA LEU A 202 3.34 -5.70 -16.46
C LEU A 202 4.42 -4.84 -17.09
N GLY A 203 5.55 -4.72 -16.38
CA GLY A 203 6.80 -4.18 -16.91
C GLY A 203 7.19 -2.82 -16.37
N GLY A 204 8.48 -2.63 -16.08
CA GLY A 204 9.02 -1.41 -15.48
C GLY A 204 9.00 -0.17 -16.39
N GLU A 205 8.92 -0.37 -17.69
CA GLU A 205 8.80 0.70 -18.69
C GLU A 205 7.34 0.99 -19.07
N THR A 206 6.40 0.19 -18.57
CA THR A 206 4.97 0.37 -18.84
C THR A 206 4.41 1.52 -18.00
N ILE A 207 3.88 2.53 -18.67
CA ILE A 207 3.27 3.71 -18.07
C ILE A 207 1.80 3.76 -18.48
N ILE A 208 0.92 3.87 -17.52
CA ILE A 208 -0.51 4.17 -17.76
C ILE A 208 -0.68 5.67 -17.54
N GLY A 209 -0.85 6.40 -18.64
CA GLY A 209 -0.93 7.87 -18.65
C GLY A 209 -2.15 8.40 -17.90
N ALA A 210 -2.03 9.59 -17.36
CA ALA A 210 -3.03 10.25 -16.51
C ALA A 210 -4.43 10.29 -17.14
N ASN A 211 -5.46 10.26 -16.29
CA ASN A 211 -6.88 10.30 -16.66
C ASN A 211 -7.31 9.14 -17.58
N SER A 212 -6.59 8.03 -17.58
CA SER A 212 -6.90 6.87 -18.41
C SER A 212 -7.74 5.85 -17.67
N VAL A 213 -8.49 5.05 -18.42
CA VAL A 213 -9.33 3.98 -17.90
C VAL A 213 -8.93 2.67 -18.57
N VAL A 214 -8.59 1.68 -17.76
CA VAL A 214 -8.28 0.32 -18.22
C VAL A 214 -9.43 -0.60 -17.81
N ALA A 215 -10.14 -1.13 -18.83
CA ALA A 215 -11.28 -2.03 -18.61
C ALA A 215 -10.85 -3.35 -17.98
N GLY A 216 -11.79 -3.98 -17.28
CA GLY A 216 -11.54 -5.26 -16.61
C GLY A 216 -11.10 -6.38 -17.55
N ASN A 217 -10.40 -7.37 -16.97
CA ASN A 217 -9.84 -8.52 -17.67
C ASN A 217 -8.87 -8.16 -18.83
N THR A 218 -8.22 -7.00 -18.74
CA THR A 218 -7.28 -6.53 -19.75
C THR A 218 -5.85 -6.93 -19.38
N PHE A 219 -5.05 -7.33 -20.38
CA PHE A 219 -3.64 -7.67 -20.21
C PHE A 219 -2.76 -6.64 -20.92
N VAL A 220 -2.03 -5.83 -20.17
CA VAL A 220 -1.28 -4.67 -20.66
C VAL A 220 0.23 -4.86 -20.40
N THR A 221 1.03 -4.76 -21.48
CA THR A 221 2.50 -4.84 -21.42
C THR A 221 3.19 -3.70 -22.15
N LYS A 222 2.42 -2.69 -22.59
CA LYS A 222 2.91 -1.50 -23.28
C LYS A 222 2.25 -0.27 -22.69
N SER A 223 2.95 0.85 -22.71
CA SER A 223 2.44 2.12 -22.23
C SER A 223 1.18 2.58 -22.94
N ILE A 224 0.30 3.21 -22.17
CA ILE A 224 -0.98 3.78 -22.64
C ILE A 224 -0.86 5.31 -22.47
N PRO A 225 -1.12 6.10 -23.53
CA PRO A 225 -1.10 7.55 -23.44
C PRO A 225 -2.15 8.09 -22.45
N ALA A 226 -1.94 9.30 -21.95
CA ALA A 226 -2.93 9.97 -21.10
C ALA A 226 -4.28 10.15 -21.81
N ASN A 227 -5.36 10.26 -21.00
CA ASN A 227 -6.74 10.50 -21.48
C ASN A 227 -7.26 9.37 -22.41
N THR A 228 -6.83 8.14 -22.19
CA THR A 228 -7.14 6.98 -23.05
C THR A 228 -8.03 5.96 -22.34
N LYS A 229 -8.99 5.41 -23.06
CA LYS A 229 -9.76 4.23 -22.61
C LYS A 229 -9.27 2.99 -23.36
N VAL A 230 -8.87 1.98 -22.61
CA VAL A 230 -8.39 0.69 -23.14
C VAL A 230 -9.33 -0.41 -22.72
N ALA A 231 -9.72 -1.24 -23.67
CA ALA A 231 -10.49 -2.45 -23.42
C ALA A 231 -10.00 -3.55 -24.36
N SER A 232 -10.04 -4.80 -23.90
CA SER A 232 -9.89 -5.96 -24.77
C SER A 232 -11.16 -6.13 -25.62
N THR A 233 -11.03 -6.63 -26.83
CA THR A 233 -12.19 -7.10 -27.60
C THR A 233 -12.84 -8.26 -26.86
N MET A 234 -14.16 -8.21 -26.69
CA MET A 234 -14.87 -9.34 -26.07
C MET A 234 -14.65 -10.61 -26.88
N PRO A 235 -14.27 -11.74 -26.27
CA PRO A 235 -14.28 -13.01 -26.96
C PRO A 235 -15.71 -13.34 -27.37
N GLU A 236 -15.90 -13.85 -28.61
CA GLU A 236 -17.18 -14.36 -29.07
C GLU A 236 -17.57 -15.59 -28.24
N LEU A 237 -18.81 -15.62 -27.75
CA LEU A 237 -19.34 -16.76 -27.01
C LEU A 237 -19.80 -17.83 -27.98
N GLU A 238 -19.14 -18.98 -28.00
CA GLU A 238 -19.64 -20.17 -28.70
C GLU A 238 -20.60 -20.95 -27.79
N ILE A 239 -21.91 -20.89 -28.07
CA ILE A 239 -22.91 -21.62 -27.29
C ILE A 239 -23.18 -22.96 -28.02
N LYS A 240 -22.78 -24.06 -27.36
CA LYS A 240 -23.08 -25.43 -27.80
C LYS A 240 -24.18 -26.03 -26.96
N THR A 241 -25.29 -26.41 -27.56
CA THR A 241 -26.30 -27.27 -26.90
C THR A 241 -25.75 -28.68 -26.83
N SER A 242 -25.63 -29.25 -25.64
CA SER A 242 -25.42 -30.69 -25.48
C SER A 242 -26.72 -31.43 -25.74
N ASN A 243 -26.73 -32.30 -26.74
CA ASN A 243 -27.82 -33.27 -26.96
C ASN A 243 -27.77 -34.37 -25.89
#